data_5241fcc595a64d79ac45f68263ef8a36
#
_entry.id   5241fcc595a64d79ac45f68263ef8a36
#
_cell.length_a   1.000
_cell.length_b   1.000
_cell.length_c   1.000
_cell.angle_alpha   90.00
_cell.angle_beta   90.00
_cell.angle_gamma   90.00
#
_symmetry.space_group_name_H-M   'P 1'
#
loop_
_entity.id
_entity.type
_entity.pdbx_description
1 polymer ?
#
loop_
_entity_poly.entity_id
_entity_poly.type
_entity_poly.pdbx_seq_one_letter_code
_entity_poly.pdbx_strand_id
1 'polypeptide(L)'
;MYKFSIAPSDYLAPGFEQKLALCDRVGCAYVELSDVLEGTFLGDMDGNTIETMRGLLIDYGKTISLITYTGKIADRERFCALLRNAHFLGAKAIKVCCDGYDTVEAAAADASECAQDAKCYGIRLCVENRHDSLLARNQDMELLVKTAGDNVYTIFNPICYAYMRAHPFFHEFYGSKLKNNIAFLRVSDGLFCERRPSLPGQGNAEIKELASILLSRSFDGCFSFTDYFGQMSWEDMQEYITAFKTLLKQM
;
A
#
# COMPACT_ATOMS: atom_id res chain seq x y z
N MET A 1 -17.45 4.00 7.88
CA MET A 1 -17.07 4.74 6.65
C MET A 1 -15.86 4.04 6.05
N TYR A 2 -15.86 3.75 4.75
CA TYR A 2 -14.73 3.09 4.08
C TYR A 2 -13.53 4.03 4.00
N LYS A 3 -12.32 3.48 4.19
CA LYS A 3 -11.06 4.22 4.08
C LYS A 3 -10.54 4.08 2.64
N PHE A 4 -10.48 5.19 1.93
CA PHE A 4 -9.94 5.26 0.58
C PHE A 4 -8.59 5.97 0.62
N SER A 5 -7.57 5.29 0.11
CA SER A 5 -6.20 5.78 0.02
C SER A 5 -5.76 5.87 -1.44
N ILE A 6 -4.97 6.88 -1.77
CA ILE A 6 -4.37 7.01 -3.10
C ILE A 6 -2.85 7.16 -2.96
N ALA A 7 -2.12 6.53 -3.86
CA ALA A 7 -0.68 6.69 -4.04
C ALA A 7 -0.41 7.57 -5.30
N PRO A 8 -0.35 8.90 -5.16
CA PRO A 8 -0.06 9.78 -6.28
C PRO A 8 1.37 9.55 -6.78
N SER A 9 1.50 9.24 -8.07
CA SER A 9 2.83 9.18 -8.70
C SER A 9 3.43 10.60 -8.81
N ASP A 10 4.76 10.68 -8.86
CA ASP A 10 5.44 11.96 -9.07
C ASP A 10 5.14 12.58 -10.44
N TYR A 11 4.73 11.75 -11.40
CA TYR A 11 4.25 12.23 -12.69
C TYR A 11 2.94 13.02 -12.56
N LEU A 12 2.00 12.57 -11.72
CA LEU A 12 0.71 13.23 -11.51
C LEU A 12 0.81 14.41 -10.53
N ALA A 13 1.67 14.28 -9.53
CA ALA A 13 1.82 15.26 -8.47
C ALA A 13 3.26 15.20 -7.93
N PRO A 14 4.20 15.99 -8.48
CA PRO A 14 5.62 15.92 -8.10
C PRO A 14 5.91 16.41 -6.68
N GLY A 15 5.19 17.42 -6.18
CA GLY A 15 5.39 17.98 -4.86
C GLY A 15 4.43 17.41 -3.80
N PHE A 16 4.84 17.54 -2.52
CA PHE A 16 4.03 17.03 -1.40
C PHE A 16 2.64 17.68 -1.34
N GLU A 17 2.57 19.01 -1.43
CA GLU A 17 1.28 19.72 -1.43
C GLU A 17 0.42 19.34 -2.63
N GLN A 18 1.02 19.16 -3.80
CA GLN A 18 0.31 18.71 -5.00
C GLN A 18 -0.30 17.32 -4.82
N LYS A 19 0.38 16.42 -4.09
CA LYS A 19 -0.17 15.10 -3.74
C LYS A 19 -1.41 15.24 -2.85
N LEU A 20 -1.38 16.15 -1.87
CA LEU A 20 -2.53 16.41 -1.00
C LEU A 20 -3.69 17.03 -1.77
N ALA A 21 -3.43 18.00 -2.65
CA ALA A 21 -4.43 18.61 -3.52
C ALA A 21 -5.07 17.57 -4.46
N LEU A 22 -4.28 16.64 -4.99
CA LEU A 22 -4.82 15.54 -5.81
C LEU A 22 -5.74 14.62 -4.97
N CYS A 23 -5.34 14.28 -3.75
CA CYS A 23 -6.19 13.50 -2.83
C CYS A 23 -7.52 14.19 -2.56
N ASP A 24 -7.51 15.51 -2.42
CA ASP A 24 -8.72 16.31 -2.21
C ASP A 24 -9.62 16.26 -3.45
N ARG A 25 -9.05 16.47 -4.62
CA ARG A 25 -9.74 16.45 -5.90
C ARG A 25 -10.47 15.14 -6.17
N VAL A 26 -9.85 13.99 -5.85
CA VAL A 26 -10.46 12.66 -6.05
C VAL A 26 -11.28 12.17 -4.86
N GLY A 27 -11.38 12.98 -3.80
CA GLY A 27 -12.18 12.68 -2.62
C GLY A 27 -11.65 11.52 -1.79
N CYS A 28 -10.30 11.42 -1.64
CA CYS A 28 -9.62 10.48 -0.74
C CYS A 28 -9.12 11.19 0.51
N ALA A 29 -9.41 10.63 1.69
CA ALA A 29 -8.94 11.15 2.97
C ALA A 29 -7.53 10.70 3.32
N TYR A 30 -7.04 9.65 2.67
CA TYR A 30 -5.75 9.04 2.96
C TYR A 30 -4.83 9.14 1.76
N VAL A 31 -3.54 9.44 2.04
CA VAL A 31 -2.47 9.52 1.04
C VAL A 31 -1.41 8.47 1.32
N GLU A 32 -0.89 7.88 0.27
CA GLU A 32 0.31 7.04 0.30
C GLU A 32 1.47 7.80 -0.32
N LEU A 33 2.64 7.70 0.29
CA LEU A 33 3.84 8.44 -0.10
C LEU A 33 5.01 7.50 -0.36
N SER A 34 6.00 7.97 -1.11
CA SER A 34 7.34 7.43 -1.08
C SER A 34 8.10 7.95 0.15
N ASP A 35 9.12 7.24 0.60
CA ASP A 35 10.08 7.72 1.58
C ASP A 35 11.04 8.78 1.01
N VAL A 36 11.01 8.98 -0.31
CA VAL A 36 11.72 10.06 -1.00
C VAL A 36 10.69 11.01 -1.58
N LEU A 37 10.73 12.26 -1.16
CA LEU A 37 9.86 13.33 -1.63
C LEU A 37 10.72 14.47 -2.16
N GLU A 38 10.44 14.90 -3.40
CA GLU A 38 11.19 15.97 -4.05
C GLU A 38 12.72 15.74 -4.03
N GLY A 39 13.13 14.47 -4.19
CA GLY A 39 14.53 14.06 -4.19
C GLY A 39 15.17 13.94 -2.80
N THR A 40 14.45 14.23 -1.72
CA THR A 40 14.97 14.15 -0.34
C THR A 40 14.37 12.96 0.38
N PHE A 41 15.22 12.19 1.05
CA PHE A 41 14.77 11.10 1.91
C PHE A 41 14.06 11.66 3.15
N LEU A 42 12.88 11.18 3.44
CA LEU A 42 12.04 11.67 4.53
C LEU A 42 12.73 11.57 5.91
N GLY A 43 13.57 10.55 6.12
CA GLY A 43 14.34 10.38 7.36
C GLY A 43 15.42 11.43 7.57
N ASP A 44 15.88 12.09 6.50
CA ASP A 44 16.92 13.14 6.55
C ASP A 44 16.34 14.56 6.63
N MET A 45 15.02 14.72 6.49
CA MET A 45 14.37 16.01 6.57
C MET A 45 14.46 16.59 7.99
N ASP A 46 14.73 17.87 8.06
CA ASP A 46 14.81 18.59 9.33
C ASP A 46 13.43 18.83 9.98
N GLY A 47 13.44 19.20 11.27
CA GLY A 47 12.23 19.40 12.04
C GLY A 47 11.30 20.49 11.49
N ASN A 48 11.84 21.55 10.87
CA ASN A 48 11.03 22.64 10.30
C ASN A 48 10.28 22.15 9.06
N THR A 49 10.97 21.39 8.22
CA THR A 49 10.36 20.77 7.02
C THR A 49 9.24 19.81 7.44
N ILE A 50 9.48 18.95 8.40
CA ILE A 50 8.48 18.00 8.91
C ILE A 50 7.28 18.72 9.55
N GLU A 51 7.51 19.81 10.30
CA GLU A 51 6.40 20.59 10.89
C GLU A 51 5.56 21.29 9.79
N THR A 52 6.22 21.82 8.76
CA THR A 52 5.53 22.39 7.59
C THR A 52 4.65 21.34 6.90
N MET A 53 5.18 20.14 6.64
CA MET A 53 4.42 19.04 6.06
C MET A 53 3.23 18.63 6.93
N ARG A 54 3.43 18.61 8.25
CA ARG A 54 2.35 18.33 9.20
C ARG A 54 1.26 19.39 9.16
N GLY A 55 1.63 20.67 9.06
CA GLY A 55 0.69 21.78 8.86
C GLY A 55 -0.17 21.56 7.62
N LEU A 56 0.46 21.24 6.48
CA LEU A 56 -0.26 20.95 5.23
C LEU A 56 -1.22 19.75 5.37
N LEU A 57 -0.81 18.68 6.05
CA LEU A 57 -1.71 17.54 6.32
C LEU A 57 -2.97 17.96 7.08
N ILE A 58 -2.81 18.85 8.06
CA ILE A 58 -3.93 19.38 8.85
C ILE A 58 -4.82 20.28 7.98
N ASP A 59 -4.23 21.20 7.23
CA ASP A 59 -4.96 22.15 6.38
C ASP A 59 -5.79 21.45 5.30
N TYR A 60 -5.24 20.39 4.70
CA TYR A 60 -5.95 19.56 3.72
C TYR A 60 -6.84 18.48 4.36
N GLY A 61 -6.79 18.29 5.68
CA GLY A 61 -7.54 17.23 6.37
C GLY A 61 -7.16 15.83 5.91
N LYS A 62 -5.88 15.58 5.61
CA LYS A 62 -5.39 14.30 5.09
C LYS A 62 -4.56 13.56 6.14
N THR A 63 -4.54 12.23 5.99
CA THR A 63 -3.74 11.33 6.83
C THR A 63 -2.85 10.47 5.94
N ILE A 64 -1.58 10.34 6.30
CA ILE A 64 -0.68 9.39 5.64
C ILE A 64 -1.06 7.98 6.08
N SER A 65 -1.60 7.19 5.14
CA SER A 65 -1.95 5.79 5.40
C SER A 65 -0.76 4.85 5.29
N LEU A 66 0.15 5.13 4.34
CA LEU A 66 1.28 4.28 4.02
C LEU A 66 2.45 5.12 3.52
N ILE A 67 3.66 4.78 3.96
CA ILE A 67 4.90 5.25 3.35
C ILE A 67 5.61 4.02 2.76
N THR A 68 5.98 4.09 1.49
CA THR A 68 6.80 3.06 0.85
C THR A 68 8.27 3.34 1.11
N TYR A 69 8.93 2.49 1.88
CA TYR A 69 10.36 2.51 2.10
C TYR A 69 11.09 1.88 0.92
N THR A 70 11.94 2.63 0.26
CA THR A 70 12.70 2.21 -0.92
C THR A 70 14.10 1.70 -0.59
N GLY A 71 14.55 1.85 0.67
CA GLY A 71 15.83 1.35 1.15
C GLY A 71 15.80 -0.16 1.44
N LYS A 72 16.98 -0.69 1.76
CA LYS A 72 17.11 -2.09 2.20
C LYS A 72 16.61 -2.23 3.64
N ILE A 73 15.80 -3.25 3.93
CA ILE A 73 15.29 -3.51 5.28
C ILE A 73 16.41 -3.88 6.27
N ALA A 74 17.53 -4.40 5.81
CA ALA A 74 18.73 -4.63 6.61
C ALA A 74 19.42 -3.32 7.09
N ASP A 75 19.13 -2.17 6.46
CA ASP A 75 19.64 -0.86 6.88
C ASP A 75 18.74 -0.26 7.97
N ARG A 76 18.89 -0.76 9.17
CA ARG A 76 18.07 -0.37 10.32
C ARG A 76 18.25 1.09 10.72
N GLU A 77 19.45 1.65 10.60
CA GLU A 77 19.69 3.04 10.95
C GLU A 77 18.84 3.96 10.05
N ARG A 78 18.89 3.73 8.75
CA ARG A 78 18.08 4.45 7.78
C ARG A 78 16.58 4.22 8.00
N PHE A 79 16.17 3.00 8.30
CA PHE A 79 14.77 2.67 8.60
C PHE A 79 14.29 3.38 9.88
N CYS A 80 15.07 3.41 10.94
CA CYS A 80 14.73 4.11 12.19
C CYS A 80 14.68 5.64 12.00
N ALA A 81 15.52 6.20 11.12
CA ALA A 81 15.42 7.62 10.75
C ALA A 81 14.07 7.93 10.09
N LEU A 82 13.63 7.07 9.16
CA LEU A 82 12.30 7.18 8.55
C LEU A 82 11.19 7.08 9.60
N LEU A 83 11.25 6.10 10.52
CA LEU A 83 10.22 5.88 11.54
C LEU A 83 9.97 7.11 12.41
N ARG A 84 11.03 7.83 12.82
CA ARG A 84 10.90 9.05 13.63
C ARG A 84 10.05 10.10 12.92
N ASN A 85 10.37 10.42 11.67
CA ASN A 85 9.67 11.44 10.90
C ASN A 85 8.27 10.97 10.47
N ALA A 86 8.12 9.69 10.10
CA ALA A 86 6.83 9.08 9.80
C ALA A 86 5.86 9.14 11.00
N HIS A 87 6.36 8.85 12.21
CA HIS A 87 5.57 8.95 13.44
C HIS A 87 5.12 10.39 13.69
N PHE A 88 6.02 11.37 13.54
CA PHE A 88 5.70 12.77 13.74
C PHE A 88 4.64 13.29 12.76
N LEU A 89 4.67 12.79 11.53
CA LEU A 89 3.65 13.06 10.50
C LEU A 89 2.36 12.26 10.71
N GLY A 90 2.29 11.35 11.67
CA GLY A 90 1.11 10.55 11.98
C GLY A 90 0.83 9.41 10.99
N ALA A 91 1.86 8.94 10.26
CA ALA A 91 1.75 7.83 9.32
C ALA A 91 1.26 6.55 10.03
N LYS A 92 0.41 5.77 9.34
CA LYS A 92 -0.22 4.57 9.93
C LYS A 92 0.54 3.29 9.64
N ALA A 93 1.25 3.24 8.50
CA ALA A 93 2.00 2.07 8.09
C ALA A 93 3.22 2.46 7.25
N ILE A 94 4.21 1.57 7.24
CA ILE A 94 5.35 1.61 6.31
C ILE A 94 5.37 0.29 5.54
N LYS A 95 5.43 0.40 4.21
CA LYS A 95 5.67 -0.74 3.33
C LYS A 95 7.15 -0.91 3.11
N VAL A 96 7.64 -2.14 3.29
CA VAL A 96 9.01 -2.54 2.97
C VAL A 96 9.03 -3.48 1.77
N CYS A 97 10.16 -3.51 1.06
CA CYS A 97 10.42 -4.40 -0.04
C CYS A 97 11.40 -5.49 0.40
N CYS A 98 11.11 -6.74 0.04
CA CYS A 98 11.96 -7.89 0.33
C CYS A 98 12.82 -8.30 -0.89
N ASP A 99 12.93 -7.44 -1.90
CA ASP A 99 13.77 -7.70 -3.05
C ASP A 99 15.27 -7.67 -2.65
N GLY A 100 16.04 -8.57 -3.23
CA GLY A 100 17.47 -8.70 -2.94
C GLY A 100 17.81 -9.71 -1.84
N TYR A 101 16.83 -10.41 -1.27
CA TYR A 101 17.02 -11.57 -0.42
C TYR A 101 16.94 -12.87 -1.23
N ASP A 102 17.79 -13.84 -0.90
CA ASP A 102 17.79 -15.14 -1.55
C ASP A 102 16.65 -16.05 -1.04
N THR A 103 16.20 -15.84 0.19
CA THR A 103 15.15 -16.66 0.81
C THR A 103 14.15 -15.81 1.60
N VAL A 104 12.94 -16.33 1.75
CA VAL A 104 11.86 -15.70 2.52
C VAL A 104 12.23 -15.63 4.01
N GLU A 105 12.90 -16.64 4.52
CA GLU A 105 13.32 -16.70 5.94
C GLU A 105 14.34 -15.60 6.27
N ALA A 106 15.30 -15.35 5.36
CA ALA A 106 16.28 -14.27 5.54
C ALA A 106 15.58 -12.90 5.54
N ALA A 107 14.67 -12.67 4.59
CA ALA A 107 13.86 -11.46 4.56
C ALA A 107 12.98 -11.31 5.80
N ALA A 108 12.43 -12.41 6.31
CA ALA A 108 11.57 -12.41 7.49
C ALA A 108 12.32 -12.03 8.77
N ALA A 109 13.59 -12.40 8.89
CA ALA A 109 14.41 -12.03 10.05
C ALA A 109 14.56 -10.51 10.15
N ASP A 110 14.97 -9.84 9.07
CA ASP A 110 15.11 -8.38 9.05
C ASP A 110 13.74 -7.68 9.14
N ALA A 111 12.70 -8.24 8.50
CA ALA A 111 11.33 -7.73 8.63
C ALA A 111 10.81 -7.80 10.07
N SER A 112 11.18 -8.84 10.83
CA SER A 112 10.82 -8.96 12.26
C SER A 112 11.41 -7.83 13.09
N GLU A 113 12.70 -7.51 12.88
CA GLU A 113 13.35 -6.41 13.57
C GLU A 113 12.71 -5.05 13.20
N CYS A 114 12.48 -4.82 11.91
CA CYS A 114 11.78 -3.61 11.45
C CYS A 114 10.35 -3.52 12.02
N ALA A 115 9.65 -4.64 12.14
CA ALA A 115 8.30 -4.67 12.70
C ALA A 115 8.28 -4.31 14.19
N GLN A 116 9.27 -4.74 14.94
CA GLN A 116 9.43 -4.39 16.35
C GLN A 116 9.73 -2.89 16.50
N ASP A 117 10.67 -2.37 15.70
CA ASP A 117 10.99 -0.94 15.70
C ASP A 117 9.76 -0.10 15.33
N ALA A 118 9.06 -0.46 14.26
CA ALA A 118 7.83 0.24 13.83
C ALA A 118 6.73 0.20 14.90
N LYS A 119 6.58 -0.92 15.61
CA LYS A 119 5.62 -1.08 16.71
C LYS A 119 5.86 -0.09 17.85
N CYS A 120 7.14 0.22 18.17
CA CYS A 120 7.47 1.23 19.17
C CYS A 120 6.98 2.63 18.79
N TYR A 121 6.82 2.92 17.52
CA TYR A 121 6.27 4.16 16.99
C TYR A 121 4.76 4.10 16.71
N GLY A 122 4.09 3.00 17.00
CA GLY A 122 2.68 2.80 16.68
C GLY A 122 2.39 2.68 15.18
N ILE A 123 3.40 2.29 14.39
CA ILE A 123 3.35 2.14 12.94
C ILE A 123 3.30 0.66 12.59
N ARG A 124 2.42 0.27 11.65
CA ARG A 124 2.37 -1.10 11.11
C ARG A 124 3.46 -1.31 10.06
N LEU A 125 4.13 -2.45 10.08
CA LEU A 125 4.97 -2.87 8.97
C LEU A 125 4.10 -3.60 7.94
N CYS A 126 4.21 -3.24 6.66
CA CYS A 126 3.48 -3.87 5.57
C CYS A 126 4.42 -4.45 4.53
N VAL A 127 4.04 -5.61 3.99
CA VAL A 127 4.66 -6.23 2.81
C VAL A 127 3.62 -6.42 1.71
N GLU A 128 4.01 -6.34 0.46
CA GLU A 128 3.10 -6.40 -0.69
C GLU A 128 3.48 -7.56 -1.61
N ASN A 129 2.49 -8.34 -2.05
CA ASN A 129 2.71 -9.33 -3.10
C ASN A 129 2.92 -8.62 -4.45
N ARG A 130 4.04 -8.95 -5.10
CA ARG A 130 4.37 -8.49 -6.44
C ARG A 130 4.75 -9.69 -7.30
N HIS A 131 4.28 -9.72 -8.53
CA HIS A 131 4.48 -10.86 -9.44
C HIS A 131 5.95 -11.12 -9.82
N ASP A 132 6.81 -10.13 -9.62
CA ASP A 132 8.25 -10.13 -9.95
C ASP A 132 9.15 -10.10 -8.71
N SER A 133 8.64 -10.49 -7.54
CA SER A 133 9.34 -10.41 -6.27
C SER A 133 9.41 -11.75 -5.54
N LEU A 134 10.21 -11.78 -4.48
CA LEU A 134 10.31 -12.91 -3.54
C LEU A 134 8.93 -13.28 -2.96
N LEU A 135 8.02 -12.32 -2.83
CA LEU A 135 6.69 -12.49 -2.24
C LEU A 135 5.58 -12.61 -3.30
N ALA A 136 5.90 -13.16 -4.46
CA ALA A 136 4.95 -13.31 -5.55
C ALA A 136 3.80 -14.29 -5.21
N ARG A 137 4.07 -15.33 -4.45
CA ARG A 137 3.10 -16.37 -4.09
C ARG A 137 2.52 -16.14 -2.70
N ASN A 138 1.25 -16.50 -2.50
CA ASN A 138 0.63 -16.39 -1.17
C ASN A 138 1.35 -17.21 -0.10
N GLN A 139 1.88 -18.39 -0.46
CA GLN A 139 2.64 -19.23 0.49
C GLN A 139 3.90 -18.53 1.00
N ASP A 140 4.60 -17.78 0.15
CA ASP A 140 5.79 -17.02 0.52
C ASP A 140 5.41 -15.85 1.44
N MET A 141 4.30 -15.18 1.16
CA MET A 141 3.73 -14.17 2.06
C MET A 141 3.35 -14.75 3.43
N GLU A 142 2.68 -15.92 3.44
CA GLU A 142 2.32 -16.61 4.69
C GLU A 142 3.56 -17.00 5.51
N LEU A 143 4.60 -17.51 4.85
CA LEU A 143 5.86 -17.87 5.48
C LEU A 143 6.53 -16.64 6.09
N LEU A 144 6.64 -15.55 5.33
CA LEU A 144 7.22 -14.31 5.83
C LEU A 144 6.46 -13.78 7.05
N VAL A 145 5.14 -13.59 6.95
CA VAL A 145 4.33 -13.04 8.04
C VAL A 145 4.39 -13.91 9.28
N LYS A 146 4.33 -15.25 9.12
CA LYS A 146 4.43 -16.19 10.23
C LYS A 146 5.80 -16.13 10.91
N THR A 147 6.89 -16.02 10.14
CA THR A 147 8.26 -16.03 10.65
C THR A 147 8.64 -14.68 11.27
N ALA A 148 8.23 -13.59 10.64
CA ALA A 148 8.49 -12.24 11.14
C ALA A 148 7.66 -11.88 12.40
N GLY A 149 6.51 -12.54 12.59
CA GLY A 149 5.72 -12.41 13.82
C GLY A 149 4.77 -11.22 13.84
N ASP A 150 4.58 -10.66 15.04
CA ASP A 150 3.63 -9.59 15.28
C ASP A 150 3.97 -8.28 14.57
N ASN A 151 2.94 -7.48 14.26
CA ASN A 151 3.02 -6.17 13.63
C ASN A 151 3.42 -6.21 12.14
N VAL A 152 3.38 -7.39 11.49
CA VAL A 152 3.54 -7.52 10.05
C VAL A 152 2.18 -7.75 9.40
N TYR A 153 1.83 -6.88 8.47
CA TYR A 153 0.57 -6.87 7.75
C TYR A 153 0.82 -7.02 6.26
N THR A 154 -0.22 -7.35 5.51
CA THR A 154 -0.12 -7.51 4.07
C THR A 154 -0.88 -6.40 3.33
N ILE A 155 -0.32 -6.02 2.21
CA ILE A 155 -1.00 -5.29 1.16
C ILE A 155 -1.35 -6.34 0.11
N PHE A 156 -2.63 -6.64 -0.02
CA PHE A 156 -3.10 -7.62 -1.00
C PHE A 156 -3.27 -6.92 -2.35
N ASN A 157 -2.43 -7.30 -3.30
CA ASN A 157 -2.43 -6.75 -4.66
C ASN A 157 -2.94 -7.81 -5.65
N PRO A 158 -4.24 -7.84 -5.96
CA PRO A 158 -4.84 -8.91 -6.73
C PRO A 158 -4.39 -8.95 -8.19
N ILE A 159 -4.08 -7.80 -8.81
CA ILE A 159 -3.63 -7.76 -10.20
C ILE A 159 -2.29 -8.50 -10.39
N CYS A 160 -1.44 -8.52 -9.35
CA CYS A 160 -0.19 -9.27 -9.40
C CYS A 160 -0.42 -10.78 -9.51
N TYR A 161 -1.42 -11.31 -8.81
CA TYR A 161 -1.81 -12.72 -8.96
C TYR A 161 -2.45 -13.00 -10.32
N ALA A 162 -3.31 -12.09 -10.80
CA ALA A 162 -3.91 -12.22 -12.13
C ALA A 162 -2.83 -12.29 -13.23
N TYR A 163 -1.74 -11.54 -13.10
CA TYR A 163 -0.60 -11.64 -14.01
C TYR A 163 0.09 -12.99 -14.00
N MET A 164 0.10 -13.67 -12.88
CA MET A 164 0.60 -15.04 -12.77
C MET A 164 -0.43 -16.10 -13.21
N ARG A 165 -1.55 -15.67 -13.78
CA ARG A 165 -2.68 -16.52 -14.19
C ARG A 165 -3.32 -17.29 -13.03
N ALA A 166 -3.18 -16.76 -11.81
CA ALA A 166 -3.92 -17.23 -10.67
C ALA A 166 -5.22 -16.43 -10.51
N HIS A 167 -6.24 -17.06 -9.92
CA HIS A 167 -7.48 -16.38 -9.53
C HIS A 167 -7.28 -15.75 -8.15
N PRO A 168 -7.20 -14.41 -8.02
CA PRO A 168 -6.83 -13.77 -6.76
C PRO A 168 -7.75 -14.12 -5.60
N PHE A 169 -9.06 -14.16 -5.83
CA PHE A 169 -10.05 -14.53 -4.81
C PHE A 169 -10.08 -16.04 -4.56
N PHE A 170 -10.27 -16.84 -5.61
CA PHE A 170 -10.52 -18.28 -5.44
C PHE A 170 -9.26 -19.06 -5.03
N HIS A 171 -8.10 -18.73 -5.59
CA HIS A 171 -6.88 -19.48 -5.32
C HIS A 171 -6.07 -18.88 -4.18
N GLU A 172 -5.85 -17.55 -4.23
CA GLU A 172 -4.89 -16.90 -3.32
C GLU A 172 -5.55 -16.44 -2.02
N PHE A 173 -6.71 -15.77 -2.10
CA PHE A 173 -7.38 -15.27 -0.90
C PHE A 173 -8.12 -16.37 -0.14
N TYR A 174 -8.91 -17.21 -0.85
CA TYR A 174 -9.80 -18.15 -0.18
C TYR A 174 -9.04 -19.19 0.66
N GLY A 175 -7.90 -19.69 0.16
CA GLY A 175 -7.00 -20.60 0.86
C GLY A 175 -6.08 -19.93 1.89
N SER A 176 -5.92 -18.60 1.84
CA SER A 176 -4.94 -17.89 2.65
C SER A 176 -5.25 -17.89 4.13
N LYS A 177 -4.19 -18.01 4.94
CA LYS A 177 -4.21 -17.79 6.39
C LYS A 177 -4.09 -16.32 6.77
N LEU A 178 -3.77 -15.42 5.81
CA LEU A 178 -3.49 -14.00 6.04
C LEU A 178 -4.73 -13.11 5.99
N LYS A 179 -5.94 -13.66 5.90
CA LYS A 179 -7.19 -12.89 5.74
C LYS A 179 -7.39 -11.79 6.79
N ASN A 180 -6.88 -12.00 8.00
CA ASN A 180 -6.98 -11.04 9.10
C ASN A 180 -5.77 -10.09 9.17
N ASN A 181 -4.73 -10.32 8.37
CA ASN A 181 -3.53 -9.51 8.32
C ASN A 181 -3.54 -8.49 7.17
N ILE A 182 -4.60 -8.45 6.37
CA ILE A 182 -4.70 -7.53 5.24
C ILE A 182 -4.98 -6.13 5.77
N ALA A 183 -3.99 -5.23 5.62
CA ALA A 183 -4.13 -3.81 5.96
C ALA A 183 -4.60 -2.97 4.77
N PHE A 184 -4.25 -3.39 3.55
CA PHE A 184 -4.64 -2.70 2.31
C PHE A 184 -5.08 -3.71 1.26
N LEU A 185 -6.18 -3.40 0.58
CA LEU A 185 -6.54 -4.02 -0.69
C LEU A 185 -6.16 -3.04 -1.81
N ARG A 186 -5.24 -3.41 -2.69
CA ARG A 186 -5.00 -2.65 -3.92
C ARG A 186 -6.21 -2.80 -4.83
N VAL A 187 -6.86 -1.70 -5.10
CA VAL A 187 -7.95 -1.63 -6.08
C VAL A 187 -7.32 -1.38 -7.44
N SER A 188 -6.63 -2.40 -7.96
CA SER A 188 -6.01 -2.38 -9.28
C SER A 188 -6.61 -3.52 -10.09
N ASP A 189 -7.32 -3.19 -11.16
CA ASP A 189 -7.96 -4.16 -12.03
C ASP A 189 -7.50 -3.97 -13.48
N GLY A 190 -7.49 -5.02 -14.25
CA GLY A 190 -7.01 -5.00 -15.61
C GLY A 190 -7.14 -6.34 -16.31
N LEU A 191 -6.98 -6.32 -17.61
CA LEU A 191 -6.94 -7.51 -18.44
C LEU A 191 -5.49 -8.00 -18.52
N PHE A 192 -5.21 -9.16 -17.93
CA PHE A 192 -3.85 -9.68 -17.80
C PHE A 192 -3.17 -9.94 -19.16
N CYS A 193 -3.93 -10.34 -20.17
CA CYS A 193 -3.40 -10.63 -21.51
C CYS A 193 -3.05 -9.34 -22.29
N GLU A 194 -3.68 -8.22 -21.96
CA GLU A 194 -3.50 -6.95 -22.68
C GLU A 194 -2.62 -5.96 -21.91
N ARG A 195 -2.32 -6.24 -20.64
CA ARG A 195 -1.56 -5.36 -19.73
C ARG A 195 -2.08 -3.92 -19.73
N ARG A 196 -3.39 -3.77 -19.73
CA ARG A 196 -4.06 -2.47 -19.66
C ARG A 196 -5.02 -2.42 -18.48
N PRO A 197 -5.22 -1.22 -17.90
CA PRO A 197 -6.19 -1.04 -16.84
C PRO A 197 -7.61 -1.31 -17.35
N SER A 198 -8.46 -1.79 -16.47
CA SER A 198 -9.91 -1.83 -16.64
C SER A 198 -10.57 -1.26 -15.39
N LEU A 199 -11.79 -0.80 -15.50
CA LEU A 199 -12.52 -0.31 -14.32
C LEU A 199 -12.69 -1.45 -13.30
N PRO A 200 -12.71 -1.13 -11.99
CA PRO A 200 -12.83 -2.13 -10.92
C PRO A 200 -14.03 -3.06 -11.11
N GLY A 201 -13.76 -4.35 -11.11
CA GLY A 201 -14.76 -5.40 -11.35
C GLY A 201 -14.98 -5.76 -12.81
N GLN A 202 -14.22 -5.16 -13.75
CA GLN A 202 -14.30 -5.46 -15.18
C GLN A 202 -13.07 -6.21 -15.71
N GLY A 203 -12.06 -6.43 -14.86
CA GLY A 203 -10.83 -7.12 -15.20
C GLY A 203 -10.73 -8.50 -14.55
N ASN A 204 -9.50 -8.99 -14.50
CA ASN A 204 -9.18 -10.33 -14.00
C ASN A 204 -8.75 -10.36 -12.53
N ALA A 205 -8.76 -9.21 -11.83
CA ALA A 205 -8.29 -9.12 -10.44
C ALA A 205 -9.37 -9.50 -9.40
N GLU A 206 -10.57 -9.89 -9.81
CA GLU A 206 -11.66 -10.34 -8.93
C GLU A 206 -11.96 -9.33 -7.80
N ILE A 207 -11.89 -8.03 -8.12
CA ILE A 207 -12.00 -6.92 -7.15
C ILE A 207 -13.35 -6.93 -6.42
N LYS A 208 -14.43 -7.28 -7.13
CA LYS A 208 -15.78 -7.31 -6.55
C LYS A 208 -15.87 -8.37 -5.46
N GLU A 209 -15.40 -9.57 -5.73
CA GLU A 209 -15.42 -10.71 -4.82
C GLU A 209 -14.55 -10.43 -3.60
N LEU A 210 -13.34 -9.87 -3.81
CA LEU A 210 -12.41 -9.51 -2.75
C LEU A 210 -12.98 -8.41 -1.85
N ALA A 211 -13.53 -7.35 -2.43
CA ALA A 211 -14.13 -6.28 -1.64
C ALA A 211 -15.33 -6.79 -0.83
N SER A 212 -16.22 -7.58 -1.46
CA SER A 212 -17.39 -8.16 -0.79
C SER A 212 -17.02 -9.03 0.41
N ILE A 213 -16.05 -9.96 0.24
CA ILE A 213 -15.66 -10.84 1.34
C ILE A 213 -14.93 -10.09 2.46
N LEU A 214 -14.08 -9.10 2.13
CA LEU A 214 -13.41 -8.28 3.14
C LEU A 214 -14.43 -7.49 3.96
N LEU A 215 -15.41 -6.87 3.32
CA LEU A 215 -16.47 -6.14 4.01
C LEU A 215 -17.33 -7.03 4.90
N SER A 216 -17.69 -8.24 4.46
CA SER A 216 -18.42 -9.20 5.27
C SER A 216 -17.64 -9.65 6.51
N ARG A 217 -16.32 -9.49 6.52
CA ARG A 217 -15.39 -9.79 7.62
C ARG A 217 -15.01 -8.55 8.46
N SER A 218 -15.77 -7.47 8.34
CA SER A 218 -15.52 -6.21 9.06
C SER A 218 -14.14 -5.61 8.76
N PHE A 219 -13.74 -5.63 7.49
CA PHE A 219 -12.47 -5.04 7.05
C PHE A 219 -12.35 -3.56 7.47
N ASP A 220 -11.32 -3.28 8.24
CA ASP A 220 -11.03 -1.94 8.73
C ASP A 220 -9.80 -1.31 8.04
N GLY A 221 -9.21 -2.00 7.10
CA GLY A 221 -8.08 -1.54 6.29
C GLY A 221 -8.46 -0.49 5.24
N CYS A 222 -7.51 -0.18 4.37
CA CYS A 222 -7.72 0.79 3.29
C CYS A 222 -7.96 0.10 1.95
N PHE A 223 -8.92 0.62 1.19
CA PHE A 223 -8.99 0.40 -0.25
C PHE A 223 -8.03 1.39 -0.90
N SER A 224 -7.01 0.89 -1.56
CA SER A 224 -5.85 1.65 -2.00
C SER A 224 -5.79 1.72 -3.52
N PHE A 225 -5.69 2.93 -4.05
CA PHE A 225 -5.66 3.21 -5.48
C PHE A 225 -4.24 3.60 -5.89
N THR A 226 -3.73 2.89 -6.89
CA THR A 226 -2.41 3.15 -7.47
C THR A 226 -2.51 3.12 -8.98
N ASP A 227 -1.73 3.93 -9.66
CA ASP A 227 -1.52 3.78 -11.10
C ASP A 227 -0.55 2.63 -11.36
N TYR A 228 -1.07 1.40 -11.25
CA TYR A 228 -0.27 0.19 -11.42
C TYR A 228 0.37 0.08 -12.82
N PHE A 229 -0.29 0.62 -13.83
CA PHE A 229 0.17 0.53 -15.21
C PHE A 229 1.02 1.73 -15.65
N GLY A 230 1.09 2.80 -14.84
CA GLY A 230 1.84 4.02 -15.15
C GLY A 230 1.27 4.81 -16.34
N GLN A 231 -0.04 4.73 -16.58
CA GLN A 231 -0.71 5.28 -17.77
C GLN A 231 -1.92 6.15 -17.45
N MET A 232 -2.31 6.24 -16.18
CA MET A 232 -3.54 6.93 -15.78
C MET A 232 -3.29 8.44 -15.65
N SER A 233 -4.18 9.25 -16.25
CA SER A 233 -4.30 10.66 -15.91
C SER A 233 -5.03 10.81 -14.55
N TRP A 234 -5.12 12.04 -14.03
CA TRP A 234 -5.89 12.28 -12.82
C TRP A 234 -7.41 12.08 -13.06
N GLU A 235 -7.89 12.37 -14.26
CA GLU A 235 -9.27 12.13 -14.69
C GLU A 235 -9.58 10.63 -14.67
N ASP A 236 -8.70 9.82 -15.26
CA ASP A 236 -8.82 8.36 -15.24
C ASP A 236 -8.84 7.84 -13.81
N MET A 237 -7.98 8.36 -12.94
CA MET A 237 -7.94 7.99 -11.53
C MET A 237 -9.24 8.36 -10.81
N GLN A 238 -9.80 9.52 -11.10
CA GLN A 238 -11.09 9.94 -10.53
C GLN A 238 -12.24 9.05 -11.00
N GLU A 239 -12.27 8.72 -12.30
CA GLU A 239 -13.25 7.78 -12.86
C GLU A 239 -13.13 6.41 -12.20
N TYR A 240 -11.90 5.92 -12.05
CA TYR A 240 -11.58 4.65 -11.44
C TYR A 240 -12.07 4.55 -9.99
N ILE A 241 -11.79 5.57 -9.18
CA ILE A 241 -12.26 5.67 -7.80
C ILE A 241 -13.79 5.75 -7.73
N THR A 242 -14.40 6.50 -8.65
CA THR A 242 -15.86 6.65 -8.71
C THR A 242 -16.54 5.34 -9.09
N ALA A 243 -15.96 4.60 -10.04
CA ALA A 243 -16.45 3.29 -10.44
C ALA A 243 -16.39 2.30 -9.26
N PHE A 244 -15.29 2.28 -8.49
CA PHE A 244 -15.19 1.43 -7.30
C PHE A 244 -16.18 1.82 -6.20
N LYS A 245 -16.35 3.12 -5.93
CA LYS A 245 -17.37 3.61 -4.97
C LYS A 245 -18.79 3.18 -5.40
N THR A 246 -19.05 3.15 -6.69
CA THR A 246 -20.33 2.68 -7.26
C THR A 246 -20.48 1.17 -7.08
N LEU A 247 -19.42 0.41 -7.34
CA LEU A 247 -19.38 -1.04 -7.12
C LEU A 247 -19.69 -1.40 -5.66
N LEU A 248 -19.10 -0.68 -4.69
CA LEU A 248 -19.36 -0.88 -3.26
C LEU A 248 -20.81 -0.62 -2.85
N LYS A 249 -21.53 0.29 -3.53
CA LYS A 249 -22.96 0.56 -3.26
C LYS A 249 -23.89 -0.54 -3.76
N GLN A 250 -23.40 -1.41 -4.63
CA GLN A 250 -24.16 -2.52 -5.20
C GLN A 250 -23.99 -3.83 -4.43
N MET A 251 -23.11 -3.83 -3.41
CA MET A 251 -22.87 -4.95 -2.48
C MET A 251 -23.70 -4.79 -1.20
#